data_6bfca855a49f3539c60955735f960684
#
_entry.id   6bfca855a49f3539c60955735f960684
#
_cell.length_a   1.000
_cell.length_b   1.000
_cell.length_c   1.000
_cell.angle_alpha   90.00
_cell.angle_beta   90.00
_cell.angle_gamma   90.00
#
_symmetry.space_group_name_H-M   'P 1'
#
loop_
_entity.id
_entity.type
_entity.pdbx_description
1 polymer ?
#
loop_
_entity_poly.entity_id
_entity_poly.type
_entity_poly.pdbx_seq_one_letter_code
_entity_poly.pdbx_strand_id
1 'polypeptide(L)'
;MTEALVPQPGRTQVPAGLAAQLQEAVLAVDGVSATYPARPLRQVMAAVAKEPVPHIDVVPSDDGLRVTARIGVAADNGPDVARSVAGAIRRHLAPQPVQVHVVIVTMVPSGNG
;
A
#
# COMPACT_ATOMS: atom_id res chain seq x y z
N MET A 1 26.73 22.98 -9.22
CA MET A 1 26.31 22.64 -9.12
C MET A 1 25.47 21.86 -8.93
N THR A 2 25.01 21.36 -9.01
CA THR A 2 23.98 20.77 -8.82
C THR A 2 24.06 19.42 -8.68
N GLU A 3 25.12 18.87 -8.43
CA GLU A 3 25.22 17.62 -8.20
C GLU A 3 24.49 17.17 -7.11
N ALA A 4 24.28 17.86 -6.17
CA ALA A 4 23.52 17.45 -5.02
C ALA A 4 22.14 16.96 -5.39
N LEU A 5 21.68 17.31 -6.54
CA LEU A 5 20.35 16.89 -6.96
C LEU A 5 20.34 15.60 -7.74
N VAL A 6 21.50 15.00 -7.92
CA VAL A 6 21.55 13.77 -8.68
C VAL A 6 21.03 12.62 -7.83
N PRO A 7 20.01 11.88 -8.27
CA PRO A 7 19.52 10.75 -7.51
C PRO A 7 20.59 9.70 -7.38
N GLN A 8 20.57 8.98 -6.28
CA GLN A 8 21.51 7.93 -6.10
C GLN A 8 21.17 6.76 -7.00
N PRO A 9 22.16 6.17 -7.64
CA PRO A 9 21.89 5.04 -8.50
C PRO A 9 21.26 3.89 -7.73
N GLY A 10 20.32 3.22 -8.34
CA GLY A 10 19.67 2.08 -7.74
C GLY A 10 18.61 2.40 -6.71
N ARG A 11 18.44 3.67 -6.40
CA ARG A 11 17.44 4.02 -5.43
C ARG A 11 16.23 4.64 -6.11
N THR A 12 15.06 4.15 -5.79
CA THR A 12 13.81 4.62 -6.36
C THR A 12 13.17 5.63 -5.42
N GLN A 13 12.70 6.70 -5.97
CA GLN A 13 11.99 7.68 -5.18
C GLN A 13 10.51 7.36 -5.15
N VAL A 14 9.86 7.70 -4.05
CA VAL A 14 8.43 7.51 -3.89
C VAL A 14 7.75 8.82 -4.28
N PRO A 15 6.97 8.82 -5.37
CA PRO A 15 6.27 10.04 -5.77
C PRO A 15 5.26 10.47 -4.72
N ALA A 16 5.07 11.77 -4.61
CA ALA A 16 4.07 12.30 -3.70
C ALA A 16 2.69 11.80 -4.14
N GLY A 17 1.91 11.35 -3.18
CA GLY A 17 0.56 10.88 -3.47
C GLY A 17 0.47 9.44 -3.92
N LEU A 18 1.59 8.77 -4.12
CA LEU A 18 1.54 7.40 -4.61
C LEU A 18 0.83 6.49 -3.62
N ALA A 19 1.12 6.63 -2.33
CA ALA A 19 0.49 5.78 -1.32
C ALA A 19 -1.03 5.96 -1.33
N ALA A 20 -1.50 7.17 -1.50
CA ALA A 20 -2.95 7.42 -1.57
C ALA A 20 -3.56 6.79 -2.82
N GLN A 21 -2.86 6.86 -3.94
CA GLN A 21 -3.33 6.21 -5.17
C GLN A 21 -3.40 4.71 -5.01
N LEU A 22 -2.40 4.13 -4.37
CA LEU A 22 -2.41 2.68 -4.14
C LEU A 22 -3.52 2.29 -3.18
N GLN A 23 -3.80 3.12 -2.18
CA GLN A 23 -4.89 2.84 -1.27
C GLN A 23 -6.22 2.79 -2.03
N GLU A 24 -6.44 3.71 -2.94
CA GLU A 24 -7.66 3.67 -3.74
C GLU A 24 -7.72 2.42 -4.60
N ALA A 25 -6.60 2.04 -5.19
CA ALA A 25 -6.57 0.83 -6.02
C ALA A 25 -6.87 -0.41 -5.18
N VAL A 26 -6.35 -0.47 -3.96
CA VAL A 26 -6.59 -1.60 -3.07
C VAL A 26 -8.07 -1.65 -2.67
N LEU A 27 -8.63 -0.49 -2.33
CA LEU A 27 -10.04 -0.45 -1.93
C LEU A 27 -10.99 -0.82 -3.07
N ALA A 28 -10.53 -0.72 -4.30
CA ALA A 28 -11.34 -1.11 -5.45
C ALA A 28 -11.33 -2.60 -5.72
N VAL A 29 -10.50 -3.36 -5.03
CA VAL A 29 -10.42 -4.80 -5.24
C VAL A 29 -11.62 -5.48 -4.58
N ASP A 30 -12.25 -6.40 -5.31
CA ASP A 30 -13.37 -7.13 -4.75
C ASP A 30 -12.93 -7.92 -3.51
N GLY A 31 -13.71 -7.84 -2.46
CA GLY A 31 -13.40 -8.55 -1.23
C GLY A 31 -12.65 -7.73 -0.21
N VAL A 32 -12.11 -6.57 -0.58
CA VAL A 32 -11.46 -5.69 0.39
C VAL A 32 -12.54 -4.81 1.03
N SER A 33 -12.67 -4.91 2.34
CA SER A 33 -13.66 -4.12 3.06
C SER A 33 -13.09 -2.83 3.62
N ALA A 34 -11.79 -2.80 3.88
CA ALA A 34 -11.15 -1.62 4.48
C ALA A 34 -9.66 -1.76 4.39
N THR A 35 -8.96 -0.64 4.60
CA THR A 35 -7.52 -0.66 4.80
C THR A 35 -7.24 -0.15 6.20
N TYR A 36 -6.08 -0.50 6.73
CA TYR A 36 -5.71 -0.17 8.10
C TYR A 36 -4.33 0.45 8.13
N PRO A 37 -4.11 1.42 9.03
CA PRO A 37 -2.79 2.05 9.13
C PRO A 37 -1.76 1.08 9.69
N ALA A 38 -0.53 1.29 9.28
CA ALA A 38 0.55 0.41 9.68
C ALA A 38 0.96 0.65 11.13
N ARG A 39 0.91 1.90 11.58
CA ARG A 39 1.43 2.25 12.90
C ARG A 39 0.59 3.34 13.51
N PRO A 40 0.19 3.17 14.77
CA PRO A 40 -0.55 4.22 15.45
C PRO A 40 0.21 5.54 15.53
N LEU A 41 1.53 5.48 15.68
CA LEU A 41 2.33 6.69 15.77
C LEU A 41 2.19 7.58 14.56
N ARG A 42 2.09 6.99 13.38
CA ARG A 42 1.89 7.78 12.18
C ARG A 42 0.60 8.56 12.21
N GLN A 43 -0.46 7.95 12.74
CA GLN A 43 -1.72 8.65 12.83
C GLN A 43 -1.64 9.83 13.78
N VAL A 44 -0.93 9.69 14.88
CA VAL A 44 -0.75 10.79 15.80
C VAL A 44 -0.01 11.93 15.13
N MET A 45 1.06 11.62 14.41
CA MET A 45 1.82 12.64 13.73
C MET A 45 1.01 13.31 12.63
N ALA A 46 0.18 12.53 11.93
CA ALA A 46 -0.68 13.11 10.90
C ALA A 46 -1.71 14.05 11.51
N ALA A 47 -2.24 13.71 12.67
CA ALA A 47 -3.19 14.57 13.34
C ALA A 47 -2.54 15.90 13.72
N VAL A 48 -1.30 15.86 14.18
CA VAL A 48 -0.58 17.07 14.51
C VAL A 48 -0.32 17.90 13.24
N ALA A 49 0.04 17.24 12.16
CA ALA A 49 0.33 17.92 10.91
C ALA A 49 -0.93 18.29 10.13
N LYS A 50 -2.09 17.79 10.58
CA LYS A 50 -3.36 18.02 9.88
C LYS A 50 -3.35 17.48 8.48
N GLU A 51 -2.64 16.36 8.29
CA GLU A 51 -2.60 15.69 7.00
C GLU A 51 -3.03 14.26 7.16
N PRO A 52 -3.83 13.75 6.22
CA PRO A 52 -4.20 12.34 6.30
C PRO A 52 -2.99 11.45 6.07
N VAL A 53 -2.96 10.33 6.76
CA VAL A 53 -1.92 9.33 6.56
C VAL A 53 -2.48 8.22 5.70
N PRO A 54 -1.88 7.95 4.55
CA PRO A 54 -2.33 6.81 3.74
C PRO A 54 -2.11 5.52 4.51
N HIS A 55 -3.01 4.57 4.30
CA HIS A 55 -2.91 3.27 4.96
C HIS A 55 -1.97 2.31 4.26
N ILE A 56 -1.41 2.71 3.14
CA ILE A 56 -0.47 1.88 2.40
C ILE A 56 0.93 2.42 2.66
N ASP A 57 1.84 1.55 3.09
CA ASP A 57 3.22 1.94 3.27
C ASP A 57 3.98 1.68 1.99
N VAL A 58 4.69 2.67 1.51
CA VAL A 58 5.55 2.55 0.34
C VAL A 58 6.94 2.99 0.74
N VAL A 59 7.90 2.09 0.63
CA VAL A 59 9.27 2.34 1.06
C VAL A 59 10.20 2.01 -0.10
N PRO A 60 11.14 2.90 -0.43
CA PRO A 60 12.13 2.56 -1.45
C PRO A 60 13.02 1.42 -0.97
N SER A 61 13.41 0.58 -1.91
CA SER A 61 14.34 -0.49 -1.62
C SER A 61 15.41 -0.48 -2.71
N ASP A 62 16.43 -1.31 -2.52
CA ASP A 62 17.53 -1.33 -3.48
C ASP A 62 17.09 -1.70 -4.87
N ASP A 63 16.06 -2.55 -4.96
CA ASP A 63 15.62 -3.05 -6.26
C ASP A 63 14.36 -2.39 -6.77
N GLY A 64 13.80 -1.46 -6.06
CA GLY A 64 12.53 -0.85 -6.48
C GLY A 64 11.78 -0.35 -5.27
N LEU A 65 10.54 -0.80 -5.11
CA LEU A 65 9.69 -0.37 -4.00
C LEU A 65 9.25 -1.57 -3.18
N ARG A 66 9.04 -1.33 -1.91
CA ARG A 66 8.38 -2.30 -1.03
C ARG A 66 7.07 -1.68 -0.58
N VAL A 67 5.98 -2.39 -0.81
CA VAL A 67 4.64 -1.90 -0.48
C VAL A 67 4.01 -2.84 0.52
N THR A 68 3.49 -2.29 1.60
CA THR A 68 2.77 -3.07 2.60
C THR A 68 1.34 -2.55 2.68
N ALA A 69 0.39 -3.46 2.52
CA ALA A 69 -1.04 -3.15 2.61
C ALA A 69 -1.66 -3.98 3.71
N ARG A 70 -2.31 -3.32 4.63
CA ARG A 70 -3.07 -3.98 5.70
C ARG A 70 -4.54 -3.84 5.39
N ILE A 71 -5.21 -4.96 5.20
CA ILE A 71 -6.58 -4.93 4.68
C ILE A 71 -7.52 -5.71 5.57
N GLY A 72 -8.79 -5.32 5.52
CA GLY A 72 -9.88 -6.16 5.97
C GLY A 72 -10.47 -6.85 4.77
N VAL A 73 -10.88 -8.09 4.94
CA VAL A 73 -11.42 -8.90 3.87
C VAL A 73 -12.86 -9.28 4.22
N ALA A 74 -13.77 -9.04 3.29
CA ALA A 74 -15.16 -9.50 3.40
C ALA A 74 -15.40 -10.49 2.28
N ALA A 75 -14.84 -11.67 2.43
CA ALA A 75 -14.92 -12.70 1.39
C ALA A 75 -14.60 -14.04 2.02
N ASP A 76 -14.94 -15.11 1.31
CA ASP A 76 -14.69 -16.44 1.82
C ASP A 76 -13.27 -16.93 1.56
N ASN A 77 -12.55 -16.30 0.67
CA ASN A 77 -11.20 -16.72 0.33
C ASN A 77 -10.22 -15.56 0.45
N GLY A 78 -9.70 -15.38 1.65
CA GLY A 78 -8.74 -14.32 1.93
C GLY A 78 -7.49 -14.37 1.07
N PRO A 79 -6.87 -15.56 0.87
CA PRO A 79 -5.68 -15.60 0.02
C PRO A 79 -5.92 -15.13 -1.41
N ASP A 80 -7.09 -15.41 -1.98
CA ASP A 80 -7.39 -14.91 -3.33
C ASP A 80 -7.51 -13.41 -3.33
N VAL A 81 -8.14 -12.84 -2.31
CA VAL A 81 -8.25 -11.39 -2.21
C VAL A 81 -6.86 -10.77 -2.07
N ALA A 82 -6.01 -11.37 -1.24
CA ALA A 82 -4.66 -10.86 -1.07
C ALA A 82 -3.87 -10.90 -2.38
N ARG A 83 -4.01 -11.96 -3.16
CA ARG A 83 -3.35 -12.02 -4.46
C ARG A 83 -3.88 -10.96 -5.41
N SER A 84 -5.18 -10.70 -5.37
CA SER A 84 -5.76 -9.66 -6.21
C SER A 84 -5.23 -8.28 -5.82
N VAL A 85 -5.09 -8.04 -4.53
CA VAL A 85 -4.53 -6.79 -4.03
C VAL A 85 -3.08 -6.64 -4.52
N ALA A 86 -2.27 -7.68 -4.35
CA ALA A 86 -0.88 -7.62 -4.80
C ALA A 86 -0.80 -7.37 -6.31
N GLY A 87 -1.67 -8.02 -7.07
CA GLY A 87 -1.71 -7.82 -8.51
C GLY A 87 -2.09 -6.40 -8.89
N ALA A 88 -3.06 -5.83 -8.18
CA ALA A 88 -3.48 -4.45 -8.45
C ALA A 88 -2.32 -3.48 -8.19
N ILE A 89 -1.60 -3.69 -7.09
CA ILE A 89 -0.46 -2.84 -6.76
C ILE A 89 0.62 -2.97 -7.83
N ARG A 90 0.92 -4.20 -8.24
CA ARG A 90 1.95 -4.41 -9.26
C ARG A 90 1.57 -3.79 -10.58
N ARG A 91 0.31 -3.88 -10.98
CA ARG A 91 -0.14 -3.27 -12.23
C ARG A 91 -0.03 -1.76 -12.17
N HIS A 92 -0.35 -1.19 -11.03
CA HIS A 92 -0.27 0.25 -10.86
C HIS A 92 1.17 0.76 -10.97
N LEU A 93 2.11 -0.05 -10.51
CA LEU A 93 3.51 0.36 -10.47
C LEU A 93 4.35 -0.16 -11.64
N ALA A 94 3.79 -1.01 -12.47
CA ALA A 94 4.53 -1.58 -13.59
C ALA A 94 5.10 -0.47 -14.47
N PRO A 95 6.27 -0.66 -15.02
CA PRO A 95 7.11 -1.86 -14.99
C PRO A 95 8.11 -1.87 -13.84
N GLN A 96 7.93 -1.03 -12.84
CA GLN A 96 8.87 -0.91 -11.75
C GLN A 96 8.83 -2.15 -10.87
N PRO A 97 9.97 -2.70 -10.47
CA PRO A 97 9.99 -3.83 -9.56
C PRO A 97 9.39 -3.43 -8.21
N VAL A 98 8.58 -4.32 -7.66
CA VAL A 98 7.95 -4.04 -6.38
C VAL A 98 7.79 -5.33 -5.60
N GLN A 99 8.07 -5.27 -4.30
CA GLN A 99 7.75 -6.34 -3.36
C GLN A 99 6.48 -5.93 -2.65
N VAL A 100 5.49 -6.80 -2.64
CA VAL A 100 4.20 -6.49 -2.04
C VAL A 100 3.95 -7.42 -0.87
N HIS A 101 3.67 -6.84 0.29
CA HIS A 101 3.26 -7.58 1.46
C HIS A 101 1.83 -7.21 1.77
N VAL A 102 0.95 -8.19 1.77
CA VAL A 102 -0.45 -7.97 2.10
C VAL A 102 -0.73 -8.66 3.43
N VAL A 103 -1.21 -7.89 4.39
CA VAL A 103 -1.55 -8.41 5.72
C VAL A 103 -3.05 -8.36 5.87
N ILE A 104 -3.67 -9.48 6.15
CA ILE A 104 -5.11 -9.53 6.40
C ILE A 104 -5.30 -9.31 7.90
N VAL A 105 -5.83 -8.14 8.24
CA VAL A 105 -6.04 -7.75 9.62
C VAL A 105 -7.34 -8.32 10.15
N THR A 106 -8.38 -8.26 9.34
CA THR A 106 -9.67 -8.81 9.71
C THR A 106 -10.24 -9.58 8.54
N MET A 107 -11.00 -10.61 8.82
CA MET A 107 -11.62 -11.40 7.77
C MET A 107 -13.03 -11.77 8.21
N VAL A 108 -14.00 -11.38 7.39
CA VAL A 108 -15.40 -11.65 7.64
C VAL A 108 -15.93 -12.41 6.44
N PRO A 109 -16.65 -13.51 6.64
CA PRO A 109 -17.20 -14.24 5.49
C PRO A 109 -18.12 -13.34 4.67
N SER A 110 -18.12 -13.58 3.38
CA SER A 110 -19.02 -12.79 2.58
C SER A 110 -20.41 -13.19 2.91
N GLY A 111 -21.09 -12.28 3.01
CA GLY A 111 -22.22 -12.41 3.53
C GLY A 111 -23.30 -13.15 3.34
N ASN A 112 -23.54 -13.78 3.28
CA ASN A 112 -24.49 -14.36 3.28
C ASN A 112 -24.80 -14.64 4.26
N GLY A 113 -24.36 -14.46 4.68
CA GLY A 113 -24.74 -14.67 5.94
C GLY A 113 -25.34 -14.96 6.38
#